data_df706b635d1b46f506282f42a311304e
#
_entry.id   df706b635d1b46f506282f42a311304e
#
_cell.length_a   1.000
_cell.length_b   1.000
_cell.length_c   1.000
_cell.angle_alpha   90.00
_cell.angle_beta   90.00
_cell.angle_gamma   90.00
#
_symmetry.space_group_name_H-M   'P 1'
#
loop_
_entity.id
_entity.type
_entity.pdbx_description
1 polymer ?
#
loop_
_entity_poly.entity_id
_entity_poly.type
_entity_poly.pdbx_seq_one_letter_code
_entity_poly.pdbx_strand_id
1 'polypeptide(L)'
;MVKFRIEKDSLGEIKVESTKLWGAQTQRSIENFQIGIGKFHFQNIFIEALALQKKSCAFANAELKLLPKNHSKIIGKVCDLILSGKLNGHFPLVVWQTGSGTQINMNLNEVIANKSNQLLGRKLPTNTPLHPNDHINMSQDRKSTRLNSSHRCISYAVFCLKKK
;
A
#
# COMPACT_ATOMS: atom_id res chain seq x y z
N MET A 1 17.84 -22.78 3.80
CA MET A 1 18.37 -21.53 3.20
C MET A 1 17.22 -20.62 2.80
N VAL A 2 17.24 -19.35 3.22
CA VAL A 2 16.27 -18.34 2.79
C VAL A 2 16.56 -18.03 1.32
N LYS A 3 15.54 -18.14 0.45
CA LYS A 3 15.65 -17.78 -0.96
C LYS A 3 15.31 -16.31 -1.13
N PHE A 4 16.07 -15.61 -1.95
CA PHE A 4 15.85 -14.20 -2.29
C PHE A 4 15.44 -14.07 -3.75
N ARG A 5 14.64 -13.05 -4.04
CA ARG A 5 14.38 -12.55 -5.39
C ARG A 5 14.94 -11.14 -5.51
N ILE A 6 15.22 -10.71 -6.74
CA ILE A 6 15.67 -9.36 -7.02
C ILE A 6 14.45 -8.55 -7.44
N GLU A 7 14.15 -7.49 -6.69
CA GLU A 7 13.18 -6.46 -7.03
C GLU A 7 13.93 -5.23 -7.56
N LYS A 8 13.26 -4.43 -8.39
CA LYS A 8 13.86 -3.23 -8.99
C LYS A 8 12.91 -2.04 -8.86
N ASP A 9 13.46 -0.91 -8.48
CA ASP A 9 12.78 0.38 -8.49
C ASP A 9 13.65 1.46 -9.15
N SER A 10 13.28 2.73 -9.04
CA SER A 10 14.03 3.86 -9.60
C SER A 10 15.43 4.04 -8.97
N LEU A 11 15.69 3.47 -7.81
CA LEU A 11 16.97 3.53 -7.09
C LEU A 11 17.88 2.32 -7.39
N GLY A 12 17.40 1.38 -8.21
CA GLY A 12 18.18 0.20 -8.61
C GLY A 12 17.61 -1.12 -8.05
N GLU A 13 18.46 -2.14 -8.08
CA GLU A 13 18.10 -3.48 -7.63
C GLU A 13 18.27 -3.67 -6.13
N ILE A 14 17.39 -4.48 -5.54
CA ILE A 14 17.44 -4.84 -4.12
C ILE A 14 16.96 -6.28 -3.93
N LYS A 15 17.54 -6.98 -2.96
CA LYS A 15 17.18 -8.36 -2.62
C LYS A 15 16.02 -8.37 -1.64
N VAL A 16 14.95 -9.09 -1.98
CA VAL A 16 13.79 -9.31 -1.13
C VAL A 16 13.61 -10.80 -0.90
N GLU A 17 13.27 -11.21 0.30
CA GLU A 17 12.96 -12.58 0.61
C GLU A 17 11.81 -13.11 -0.24
N SER A 18 11.98 -14.25 -0.90
CA SER A 18 11.03 -14.78 -1.90
C SER A 18 9.65 -15.13 -1.31
N THR A 19 9.58 -15.39 0.00
CA THR A 19 8.34 -15.70 0.72
C THR A 19 7.51 -14.46 1.03
N LYS A 20 8.12 -13.27 0.98
CA LYS A 20 7.47 -12.01 1.35
C LYS A 20 6.77 -11.38 0.15
N LEU A 21 5.66 -10.71 0.42
CA LEU A 21 4.85 -10.05 -0.62
C LEU A 21 5.22 -8.58 -0.84
N TRP A 22 6.02 -7.99 0.04
CA TRP A 22 6.47 -6.61 -0.19
C TRP A 22 7.51 -6.54 -1.32
N GLY A 23 7.72 -5.36 -1.87
CA GLY A 23 8.64 -5.12 -2.96
C GLY A 23 9.86 -4.30 -2.54
N ALA A 24 10.46 -3.63 -3.53
CA ALA A 24 11.72 -2.91 -3.37
C ALA A 24 11.61 -1.74 -2.38
N GLN A 25 10.54 -0.95 -2.45
CA GLN A 25 10.41 0.25 -1.60
C GLN A 25 10.21 -0.10 -0.14
N THR A 26 9.44 -1.13 0.17
CA THR A 26 9.32 -1.63 1.54
C THR A 26 10.65 -2.18 2.05
N GLN A 27 11.38 -2.92 1.23
CA GLN A 27 12.69 -3.46 1.62
C GLN A 27 13.67 -2.33 1.96
N ARG A 28 13.74 -1.27 1.14
CA ARG A 28 14.55 -0.07 1.46
C ARG A 28 14.11 0.61 2.74
N SER A 29 12.81 0.68 3.00
CA SER A 29 12.28 1.23 4.23
C SER A 29 12.73 0.44 5.47
N ILE A 30 12.75 -0.90 5.39
CA ILE A 30 13.28 -1.77 6.45
C ILE A 30 14.75 -1.49 6.71
N GLU A 31 15.54 -1.30 5.66
CA GLU A 31 16.98 -1.04 5.77
C GLU A 31 17.29 0.36 6.30
N ASN A 32 16.47 1.36 5.94
CA ASN A 32 16.68 2.75 6.33
C ASN A 32 16.15 3.10 7.72
N PHE A 33 15.07 2.44 8.18
CA PHE A 33 14.39 2.77 9.43
C PHE A 33 14.47 1.63 10.43
N GLN A 34 15.61 1.53 11.11
CA GLN A 34 15.88 0.42 12.04
C GLN A 34 15.62 0.76 13.51
N ILE A 35 15.00 1.90 13.80
CA ILE A 35 14.72 2.33 15.18
C ILE A 35 13.46 1.64 15.70
N GLY A 36 13.58 0.96 16.83
CA GLY A 36 12.46 0.34 17.53
C GLY A 36 11.92 -0.95 16.89
N ILE A 37 12.73 -1.62 16.07
CA ILE A 37 12.40 -2.93 15.48
C ILE A 37 11.96 -3.91 16.58
N GLY A 38 10.88 -4.62 16.33
CA GLY A 38 10.30 -5.60 17.27
C GLY A 38 9.45 -4.99 18.39
N LYS A 39 9.44 -3.65 18.57
CA LYS A 39 8.65 -2.98 19.61
C LYS A 39 7.57 -2.05 19.07
N PHE A 40 7.88 -1.29 18.02
CA PHE A 40 7.03 -0.22 17.53
C PHE A 40 6.60 -0.46 16.07
N HIS A 41 5.68 -1.40 15.88
CA HIS A 41 5.05 -1.66 14.58
C HIS A 41 3.67 -1.03 14.50
N PHE A 42 3.21 -0.84 13.26
CA PHE A 42 1.81 -0.46 13.04
C PHE A 42 0.89 -1.57 13.53
N GLN A 43 -0.13 -1.19 14.30
CA GLN A 43 -1.15 -2.12 14.77
C GLN A 43 -1.98 -2.66 13.60
N ASN A 44 -2.47 -3.89 13.72
CA ASN A 44 -3.26 -4.53 12.67
C ASN A 44 -4.48 -3.69 12.28
N ILE A 45 -5.17 -3.10 13.26
CA ILE A 45 -6.33 -2.24 13.01
C ILE A 45 -6.02 -1.07 12.06
N PHE A 46 -4.80 -0.51 12.12
CA PHE A 46 -4.37 0.54 11.22
C PHE A 46 -4.17 0.02 9.79
N ILE A 47 -3.54 -1.16 9.65
CA ILE A 47 -3.35 -1.83 8.36
C ILE A 47 -4.70 -2.21 7.74
N GLU A 48 -5.62 -2.71 8.54
CA GLU A 48 -6.98 -3.06 8.13
C GLU A 48 -7.76 -1.83 7.64
N ALA A 49 -7.67 -0.71 8.35
CA ALA A 49 -8.31 0.54 7.93
C ALA A 49 -7.77 1.04 6.59
N LEU A 50 -6.44 0.98 6.39
CA LEU A 50 -5.83 1.31 5.09
C LEU A 50 -6.26 0.33 3.99
N ALA A 51 -6.35 -0.97 4.28
CA ALA A 51 -6.81 -1.97 3.32
C ALA A 51 -8.27 -1.74 2.91
N LEU A 52 -9.13 -1.36 3.85
CA LEU A 52 -10.52 -0.99 3.57
C LEU A 52 -10.60 0.25 2.68
N GLN A 53 -9.76 1.26 2.93
CA GLN A 53 -9.64 2.43 2.06
C GLN A 53 -9.23 2.03 0.63
N LYS A 54 -8.18 1.21 0.48
CA LYS A 54 -7.73 0.72 -0.84
C LYS A 54 -8.81 -0.05 -1.58
N LYS A 55 -9.54 -0.89 -0.87
CA LYS A 55 -10.69 -1.62 -1.42
C LYS A 55 -11.75 -0.65 -1.96
N SER A 56 -12.14 0.34 -1.17
CA SER A 56 -13.14 1.34 -1.56
C SER A 56 -12.69 2.14 -2.77
N CYS A 57 -11.43 2.59 -2.81
CA CYS A 57 -10.86 3.30 -3.95
C CYS A 57 -10.85 2.44 -5.23
N ALA A 58 -10.50 1.15 -5.12
CA ALA A 58 -10.49 0.25 -6.27
C ALA A 58 -11.90 0.06 -6.86
N PHE A 59 -12.92 -0.06 -6.04
CA PHE A 59 -14.31 -0.15 -6.51
C PHE A 59 -14.80 1.17 -7.11
N ALA A 60 -14.52 2.32 -6.47
CA ALA A 60 -14.86 3.63 -7.00
C ALA A 60 -14.20 3.88 -8.37
N ASN A 61 -12.91 3.56 -8.52
CA ASN A 61 -12.20 3.66 -9.79
C ASN A 61 -12.78 2.73 -10.87
N ALA A 62 -13.30 1.58 -10.48
CA ALA A 62 -13.96 0.68 -11.43
C ALA A 62 -15.33 1.22 -11.89
N GLU A 63 -16.11 1.85 -11.02
CA GLU A 63 -17.37 2.53 -11.38
C GLU A 63 -17.11 3.73 -12.29
N LEU A 64 -16.02 4.47 -12.03
CA LEU A 64 -15.57 5.58 -12.88
C LEU A 64 -14.91 5.11 -14.20
N LYS A 65 -14.85 3.81 -14.46
CA LYS A 65 -14.20 3.19 -15.64
C LYS A 65 -12.70 3.49 -15.77
N LEU A 66 -12.04 3.90 -14.70
CA LEU A 66 -10.60 4.13 -14.63
C LEU A 66 -9.81 2.83 -14.40
N LEU A 67 -10.43 1.85 -13.75
CA LEU A 67 -9.85 0.55 -13.45
C LEU A 67 -10.75 -0.56 -13.99
N PRO A 68 -10.22 -1.58 -14.68
CA PRO A 68 -11.02 -2.73 -15.12
C PRO A 68 -11.72 -3.43 -13.95
N LYS A 69 -13.00 -3.79 -14.11
CA LYS A 69 -13.78 -4.45 -13.06
C LYS A 69 -13.15 -5.74 -12.53
N ASN A 70 -12.46 -6.49 -13.39
CA ASN A 70 -11.74 -7.69 -12.97
C ASN A 70 -10.58 -7.39 -12.02
N HIS A 71 -9.85 -6.30 -12.27
CA HIS A 71 -8.75 -5.85 -11.41
C HIS A 71 -9.30 -5.39 -10.05
N SER A 72 -10.36 -4.59 -10.01
CA SER A 72 -10.96 -4.14 -8.74
C SER A 72 -11.48 -5.31 -7.90
N LYS A 73 -12.08 -6.33 -8.52
CA LYS A 73 -12.51 -7.55 -7.81
C LYS A 73 -11.33 -8.31 -7.18
N ILE A 74 -10.21 -8.42 -7.89
CA ILE A 74 -9.02 -9.11 -7.38
C ILE A 74 -8.37 -8.30 -6.24
N ILE A 75 -8.24 -6.98 -6.42
CA ILE A 75 -7.78 -6.08 -5.36
C ILE A 75 -8.67 -6.22 -4.12
N GLY A 76 -10.00 -6.21 -4.31
CA GLY A 76 -10.96 -6.40 -3.23
C GLY A 76 -10.76 -7.70 -2.47
N LYS A 77 -10.57 -8.82 -3.18
CA LYS A 77 -10.27 -10.14 -2.56
C LYS A 77 -8.99 -10.11 -1.73
N VAL A 78 -7.95 -9.45 -2.22
CA VAL A 78 -6.68 -9.33 -1.47
C VAL A 78 -6.85 -8.44 -0.23
N CYS A 79 -7.59 -7.35 -0.33
CA CYS A 79 -7.94 -6.54 0.83
C CYS A 79 -8.71 -7.36 1.88
N ASP A 80 -9.63 -8.24 1.46
CA ASP A 80 -10.34 -9.14 2.37
C ASP A 80 -9.40 -10.15 3.06
N LEU A 81 -8.33 -10.60 2.39
CA LEU A 81 -7.28 -11.41 3.02
C LEU A 81 -6.50 -10.62 4.08
N ILE A 82 -6.28 -9.33 3.87
CA ILE A 82 -5.65 -8.46 4.88
C ILE A 82 -6.59 -8.28 6.07
N LEU A 83 -7.86 -7.94 5.82
CA LEU A 83 -8.88 -7.77 6.86
C LEU A 83 -9.10 -9.04 7.70
N SER A 84 -8.92 -10.21 7.12
CA SER A 84 -8.98 -11.50 7.84
C SER A 84 -7.70 -11.88 8.55
N GLY A 85 -6.67 -11.03 8.56
CA GLY A 85 -5.38 -11.26 9.23
C GLY A 85 -4.44 -12.24 8.51
N LYS A 86 -4.84 -12.82 7.37
CA LYS A 86 -4.04 -13.85 6.66
C LYS A 86 -2.73 -13.34 6.07
N LEU A 87 -2.58 -12.02 5.97
CA LEU A 87 -1.39 -11.38 5.41
C LEU A 87 -0.60 -10.54 6.42
N ASN A 88 -0.88 -10.64 7.73
CA ASN A 88 -0.23 -9.84 8.77
C ASN A 88 1.30 -9.92 8.77
N GLY A 89 1.89 -11.05 8.39
CA GLY A 89 3.35 -11.23 8.32
C GLY A 89 4.04 -10.47 7.16
N HIS A 90 3.30 -9.65 6.40
CA HIS A 90 3.83 -8.88 5.28
C HIS A 90 3.88 -7.36 5.51
N PHE A 91 3.66 -6.92 6.76
CA PHE A 91 3.70 -5.51 7.17
C PHE A 91 4.74 -5.27 8.27
N PRO A 92 6.04 -5.32 7.92
CA PRO A 92 7.12 -5.32 8.90
C PRO A 92 7.55 -3.91 9.35
N LEU A 93 6.96 -2.85 8.80
CA LEU A 93 7.46 -1.50 8.99
C LEU A 93 7.22 -0.98 10.41
N VAL A 94 8.21 -0.25 10.91
CA VAL A 94 8.13 0.45 12.19
C VAL A 94 7.39 1.78 12.04
N VAL A 95 6.81 2.28 13.12
CA VAL A 95 6.11 3.58 13.14
C VAL A 95 7.08 4.76 12.97
N TRP A 96 8.34 4.58 13.35
CA TRP A 96 9.42 5.57 13.23
C TRP A 96 9.98 5.63 11.81
N GLN A 97 9.15 6.07 10.88
CA GLN A 97 9.46 6.34 9.49
C GLN A 97 9.18 7.82 9.16
N THR A 98 9.22 8.22 7.89
CA THR A 98 8.88 9.60 7.52
C THR A 98 7.44 9.94 7.92
N GLY A 99 7.24 11.12 8.50
CA GLY A 99 5.94 11.58 8.98
C GLY A 99 4.85 11.73 7.91
N SER A 100 5.21 11.58 6.63
CA SER A 100 4.26 11.59 5.51
C SER A 100 3.47 10.27 5.36
N GLY A 101 3.89 9.17 6.02
CA GLY A 101 3.28 7.84 5.90
C GLY A 101 3.44 7.21 4.51
N THR A 102 4.43 7.65 3.72
CA THR A 102 4.64 7.11 2.36
C THR A 102 5.05 5.65 2.39
N GLN A 103 5.93 5.27 3.31
CA GLN A 103 6.47 3.92 3.37
C GLN A 103 5.39 2.89 3.69
N ILE A 104 4.54 3.13 4.68
CA ILE A 104 3.45 2.21 5.01
C ILE A 104 2.40 2.14 3.89
N ASN A 105 2.10 3.27 3.22
CA ASN A 105 1.24 3.27 2.06
C ASN A 105 1.82 2.42 0.92
N MET A 106 3.13 2.55 0.65
CA MET A 106 3.81 1.76 -0.37
C MET A 106 3.89 0.28 -0.01
N ASN A 107 4.15 -0.04 1.25
CA ASN A 107 4.11 -1.43 1.73
C ASN A 107 2.75 -2.08 1.41
N LEU A 108 1.67 -1.40 1.73
CA LEU A 108 0.33 -1.90 1.42
C LEU A 108 0.10 -2.04 -0.09
N ASN A 109 0.53 -1.05 -0.89
CA ASN A 109 0.41 -1.10 -2.35
C ASN A 109 1.18 -2.28 -2.94
N GLU A 110 2.42 -2.50 -2.51
CA GLU A 110 3.26 -3.61 -2.97
C GLU A 110 2.68 -4.97 -2.59
N VAL A 111 2.23 -5.14 -1.34
CA VAL A 111 1.61 -6.38 -0.87
C VAL A 111 0.33 -6.70 -1.64
N ILE A 112 -0.54 -5.70 -1.85
CA ILE A 112 -1.79 -5.89 -2.61
C ILE A 112 -1.48 -6.21 -4.07
N ALA A 113 -0.59 -5.46 -4.73
CA ALA A 113 -0.23 -5.70 -6.13
C ALA A 113 0.38 -7.10 -6.33
N ASN A 114 1.38 -7.44 -5.52
CA ASN A 114 2.08 -8.71 -5.62
C ASN A 114 1.16 -9.91 -5.34
N LYS A 115 0.30 -9.82 -4.31
CA LYS A 115 -0.68 -10.88 -4.04
C LYS A 115 -1.73 -10.99 -5.14
N SER A 116 -2.20 -9.87 -5.67
CA SER A 116 -3.13 -9.85 -6.79
C SER A 116 -2.53 -10.49 -8.05
N ASN A 117 -1.28 -10.15 -8.36
CA ASN A 117 -0.56 -10.76 -9.48
C ASN A 117 -0.34 -12.26 -9.30
N GLN A 118 -0.06 -12.73 -8.07
CA GLN A 118 0.00 -14.16 -7.76
C GLN A 118 -1.35 -14.87 -8.00
N LEU A 119 -2.47 -14.26 -7.59
CA LEU A 119 -3.81 -14.81 -7.84
C LEU A 119 -4.16 -14.86 -9.33
N LEU A 120 -3.51 -14.02 -10.13
CA LEU A 120 -3.59 -14.05 -11.61
C LEU A 120 -2.58 -15.01 -12.26
N GLY A 121 -1.92 -15.86 -11.47
CA GLY A 121 -0.97 -16.86 -11.96
C GLY A 121 0.41 -16.31 -12.34
N ARG A 122 0.75 -15.08 -11.94
CA ARG A 122 2.06 -14.48 -12.20
C ARG A 122 3.07 -14.85 -11.11
N LYS A 123 4.33 -15.06 -11.53
CA LYS A 123 5.45 -15.26 -10.60
C LYS A 123 6.08 -13.91 -10.25
N LEU A 124 6.45 -13.73 -8.99
CA LEU A 124 7.22 -12.57 -8.54
C LEU A 124 8.71 -12.70 -8.89
N PRO A 125 9.40 -11.58 -9.18
CA PRO A 125 8.92 -10.20 -9.16
C PRO A 125 8.10 -9.88 -10.42
N THR A 126 7.02 -9.10 -10.26
CA THR A 126 6.23 -8.61 -11.41
C THR A 126 5.40 -7.39 -11.03
N ASN A 127 5.34 -6.42 -11.95
CA ASN A 127 4.46 -5.26 -11.83
C ASN A 127 3.29 -5.32 -12.83
N THR A 128 3.06 -6.49 -13.43
CA THR A 128 2.00 -6.70 -14.41
C THR A 128 1.16 -7.91 -14.06
N PRO A 129 -0.16 -7.85 -14.27
CA PRO A 129 -0.94 -6.73 -14.81
C PRO A 129 -1.24 -5.62 -13.78
N LEU A 130 -0.95 -5.80 -12.49
CA LEU A 130 -1.24 -4.81 -11.44
C LEU A 130 0.05 -4.20 -10.90
N HIS A 131 0.18 -2.88 -11.08
CA HIS A 131 1.31 -2.08 -10.59
C HIS A 131 0.95 -1.39 -9.28
N PRO A 132 1.85 -1.35 -8.26
CA PRO A 132 1.57 -0.74 -6.96
C PRO A 132 1.12 0.73 -7.04
N ASN A 133 1.78 1.55 -7.85
CA ASN A 133 1.46 2.97 -7.96
C ASN A 133 0.29 3.23 -8.91
N ASP A 134 0.30 2.63 -10.10
CA ASP A 134 -0.61 2.99 -11.18
C ASP A 134 -2.02 2.43 -10.98
N HIS A 135 -2.14 1.28 -10.27
CA HIS A 135 -3.42 0.61 -10.08
C HIS A 135 -3.88 0.62 -8.63
N ILE A 136 -3.01 0.25 -7.68
CA ILE A 136 -3.40 0.17 -6.26
C ILE A 136 -3.50 1.57 -5.63
N ASN A 137 -2.62 2.49 -6.03
CA ASN A 137 -2.61 3.87 -5.55
C ASN A 137 -3.37 4.86 -6.44
N MET A 138 -4.08 4.36 -7.44
CA MET A 138 -4.84 5.17 -8.40
C MET A 138 -5.81 6.11 -7.69
N SER A 139 -5.84 7.40 -8.14
CA SER A 139 -6.70 8.47 -7.60
C SER A 139 -6.47 8.80 -6.11
N GLN A 140 -5.33 8.40 -5.55
CA GLN A 140 -4.96 8.65 -4.16
C GLN A 140 -3.73 9.57 -4.09
N ASP A 141 -3.64 10.55 -4.98
CA ASP A 141 -2.53 11.50 -5.00
C ASP A 141 -2.50 12.33 -3.71
N ARG A 142 -1.44 12.15 -2.94
CA ARG A 142 -1.23 12.84 -1.67
C ARG A 142 -0.51 14.17 -1.82
N LYS A 143 0.23 14.37 -2.91
CA LYS A 143 1.08 15.55 -3.07
C LYS A 143 0.27 16.76 -3.50
N SER A 144 -0.61 16.61 -4.48
CA SER A 144 -1.53 17.65 -4.93
C SER A 144 -2.63 17.92 -3.89
N THR A 145 -3.16 16.89 -3.24
CA THR A 145 -4.15 17.03 -2.17
C THR A 145 -3.54 17.75 -0.96
N ARG A 146 -2.27 17.52 -0.62
CA ARG A 146 -1.60 18.18 0.50
C ARG A 146 -1.28 19.65 0.20
N LEU A 147 -0.95 20.03 -1.02
CA LEU A 147 -0.77 21.43 -1.43
C LEU A 147 -2.09 22.19 -1.50
N ASN A 148 -3.18 21.54 -1.91
CA ASN A 148 -4.52 22.11 -1.89
C ASN A 148 -5.22 22.02 -0.52
N SER A 149 -4.88 21.04 0.33
CA SER A 149 -5.51 20.89 1.63
C SER A 149 -5.02 21.88 2.67
N SER A 150 -3.85 22.52 2.50
CA SER A 150 -3.49 23.66 3.33
C SER A 150 -4.46 24.85 3.14
N HIS A 151 -5.18 24.93 2.01
CA HIS A 151 -6.18 25.98 1.79
C HIS A 151 -7.63 25.49 1.71
N ARG A 152 -7.91 24.30 1.21
CA ARG A 152 -9.29 23.79 1.03
C ARG A 152 -9.79 22.90 2.16
N CYS A 153 -8.99 22.01 2.69
CA CYS A 153 -9.44 21.12 3.77
C CYS A 153 -9.52 21.82 5.11
N ILE A 154 -8.68 22.82 5.38
CA ILE A 154 -8.81 23.67 6.57
C ILE A 154 -10.13 24.46 6.49
N SER A 155 -10.49 25.00 5.32
CA SER A 155 -11.76 25.68 5.11
C SER A 155 -12.95 24.74 5.27
N TYR A 156 -12.86 23.49 4.80
CA TYR A 156 -13.95 22.52 4.89
C TYR A 156 -14.09 21.94 6.32
N ALA A 157 -12.97 21.64 6.99
CA ALA A 157 -12.99 21.21 8.38
C ALA A 157 -13.49 22.30 9.32
N VAL A 158 -13.08 23.55 9.12
CA VAL A 158 -13.57 24.72 9.87
C VAL A 158 -15.05 24.96 9.58
N PHE A 159 -15.50 24.76 8.33
CA PHE A 159 -16.91 24.87 7.98
C PHE A 159 -17.77 23.77 8.62
N CYS A 160 -17.28 22.54 8.68
CA CYS A 160 -17.98 21.44 9.35
C CYS A 160 -18.02 21.61 10.87
N LEU A 161 -16.97 22.18 11.49
CA LEU A 161 -16.94 22.48 12.93
C LEU A 161 -17.83 23.67 13.32
N LYS A 162 -18.07 24.60 12.40
CA LYS A 162 -19.00 25.76 12.65
C LYS A 162 -20.49 25.41 12.48
N LYS A 163 -20.81 24.21 11.97
CA LYS A 163 -22.21 23.75 11.82
C LYS A 163 -22.70 22.88 12.97
N LYS A 164 -21.91 22.69 14.01
CA LYS A 164 -22.32 22.14 15.30
C LYS A 164 -22.45 23.27 16.32
#